data_35bf9e90895f4e2540f69fb4d2d1cc40
#
_entry.id   35bf9e90895f4e2540f69fb4d2d1cc40
#
_cell.length_a   1.000
_cell.length_b   1.000
_cell.length_c   1.000
_cell.angle_alpha   90.00
_cell.angle_beta   90.00
_cell.angle_gamma   90.00
#
_symmetry.space_group_name_H-M   'P 1'
#
loop_
_entity.id
_entity.type
_entity.pdbx_description
1 polymer ?
#
loop_
_entity_poly.entity_id
_entity_poly.type
_entity_poly.pdbx_seq_one_letter_code
_entity_poly.pdbx_strand_id
1 'polypeptide(L)'
;MEDAATMTSTRSSKIKSLLRHSDSFFDVIVLRPVGIVVFAASTILFFYLIGLSAGTIHADGVAVAGRVDHPAPVSSFVTRVFVKRGDRVEVGMPLVELSPDEIDQDLARTDFEIGQLTHALGLANTRPSDTVAPGDPQHWIGLEARVEMLKLRRARLLEDRAALTVTSNFAGIVSEVTWLGALIPKRASVASVMPEFAEEIVVYVPATSDASAIANGATTYMTNAVTPECRAPGKVRTRGAKVEQAPGQLRQFLGNAVHGMPVHITIPRDCRLVNGQVVALNFRNGVI
;
A
#
# COMPACT_ATOMS: atom_id res chain seq x y z
N MET A 1 -68.38 12.51 -56.82
CA MET A 1 -67.72 13.55 -56.05
C MET A 1 -68.32 13.67 -54.61
N GLU A 2 -68.84 12.55 -54.07
CA GLU A 2 -69.60 12.55 -52.75
C GLU A 2 -69.03 11.68 -51.69
N ASP A 3 -67.98 10.92 -51.94
CA ASP A 3 -67.43 9.94 -50.92
C ASP A 3 -66.30 10.47 -50.09
N ALA A 4 -65.78 11.68 -50.28
CA ALA A 4 -64.66 12.25 -49.50
C ALA A 4 -65.09 12.98 -48.23
N ALA A 5 -66.35 13.36 -48.08
CA ALA A 5 -66.86 14.16 -46.98
C ALA A 5 -67.29 13.33 -45.72
N THR A 6 -67.56 12.04 -45.91
CA THR A 6 -68.04 11.16 -44.84
C THR A 6 -66.93 10.55 -44.02
N MET A 7 -65.68 10.41 -44.52
CA MET A 7 -64.55 9.83 -43.79
C MET A 7 -63.93 10.78 -42.79
N THR A 8 -64.00 12.09 -43.00
CA THR A 8 -63.41 13.10 -42.06
C THR A 8 -64.23 13.35 -40.83
N SER A 9 -65.59 13.14 -40.93
CA SER A 9 -66.48 13.35 -39.78
C SER A 9 -66.36 12.26 -38.70
N THR A 10 -66.12 11.02 -39.11
CA THR A 10 -66.04 9.88 -38.16
C THR A 10 -64.73 9.84 -37.38
N ARG A 11 -63.63 10.40 -37.90
CA ARG A 11 -62.35 10.46 -37.21
C ARG A 11 -62.30 11.57 -36.16
N SER A 12 -62.98 12.69 -36.37
CA SER A 12 -63.09 13.79 -35.42
C SER A 12 -63.89 13.44 -34.18
N SER A 13 -64.94 12.60 -34.34
CA SER A 13 -65.79 12.19 -33.18
C SER A 13 -65.08 11.22 -32.24
N LYS A 14 -64.26 10.30 -32.80
CA LYS A 14 -63.46 9.36 -31.97
C LYS A 14 -62.37 10.02 -31.18
N ILE A 15 -61.72 11.06 -31.74
CA ILE A 15 -60.67 11.84 -31.04
C ILE A 15 -61.30 12.67 -29.92
N LYS A 16 -62.49 13.26 -30.11
CA LYS A 16 -63.20 14.02 -29.09
C LYS A 16 -63.72 13.09 -27.97
N SER A 17 -64.09 11.84 -28.24
CA SER A 17 -64.49 10.91 -27.21
C SER A 17 -63.32 10.38 -26.35
N LEU A 18 -62.12 10.23 -26.96
CA LEU A 18 -60.91 9.87 -26.24
C LEU A 18 -60.41 10.99 -25.33
N LEU A 19 -60.46 12.26 -25.82
CA LEU A 19 -60.13 13.41 -25.01
C LEU A 19 -61.09 13.62 -23.82
N ARG A 20 -62.37 13.39 -24.06
CA ARG A 20 -63.38 13.50 -23.01
C ARG A 20 -63.26 12.40 -21.94
N HIS A 21 -62.69 11.25 -22.27
CA HIS A 21 -62.41 10.17 -21.33
C HIS A 21 -61.14 10.46 -20.51
N SER A 22 -60.16 11.15 -21.09
CA SER A 22 -58.98 11.61 -20.33
C SER A 22 -59.30 12.71 -19.33
N ASP A 23 -60.19 13.62 -19.66
CA ASP A 23 -60.62 14.70 -18.75
C ASP A 23 -61.39 14.17 -17.56
N SER A 24 -62.24 13.14 -17.75
CA SER A 24 -62.94 12.50 -16.62
C SER A 24 -62.01 11.65 -15.72
N PHE A 25 -60.90 11.16 -16.24
CA PHE A 25 -59.88 10.45 -15.49
C PHE A 25 -59.05 11.41 -14.62
N PHE A 26 -58.75 12.59 -15.14
CA PHE A 26 -58.07 13.65 -14.41
C PHE A 26 -58.96 14.26 -13.30
N ASP A 27 -60.25 14.46 -13.54
CA ASP A 27 -61.20 14.98 -12.57
C ASP A 27 -61.43 14.00 -11.37
N VAL A 28 -61.41 12.70 -11.62
CA VAL A 28 -61.59 11.69 -10.59
C VAL A 28 -60.34 11.53 -9.71
N ILE A 29 -59.15 11.75 -10.26
CA ILE A 29 -57.89 11.60 -9.53
C ILE A 29 -57.46 12.91 -8.82
N VAL A 30 -57.70 14.05 -9.47
CA VAL A 30 -57.19 15.35 -8.97
C VAL A 30 -58.10 16.00 -7.94
N LEU A 31 -59.42 15.78 -8.00
CA LEU A 31 -60.40 16.44 -7.09
C LEU A 31 -60.81 15.61 -5.89
N ARG A 32 -60.40 14.35 -5.74
CA ARG A 32 -60.66 13.61 -4.50
C ARG A 32 -59.49 13.76 -3.55
N PRO A 33 -59.70 14.10 -2.26
CA PRO A 33 -58.62 14.30 -1.27
C PRO A 33 -57.73 13.05 -1.15
N VAL A 34 -58.24 11.87 -1.43
CA VAL A 34 -57.50 10.60 -1.46
C VAL A 34 -56.48 10.56 -2.57
N GLY A 35 -56.78 11.08 -3.79
CA GLY A 35 -55.83 11.15 -4.92
C GLY A 35 -54.64 12.07 -4.63
N ILE A 36 -54.89 13.20 -4.01
CA ILE A 36 -53.84 14.14 -3.60
C ILE A 36 -52.92 13.53 -2.55
N VAL A 37 -53.48 12.82 -1.59
CA VAL A 37 -52.71 12.15 -0.52
C VAL A 37 -51.84 11.03 -1.12
N VAL A 38 -52.38 10.21 -2.01
CA VAL A 38 -51.65 9.14 -2.68
C VAL A 38 -50.53 9.71 -3.57
N PHE A 39 -50.79 10.78 -4.32
CA PHE A 39 -49.79 11.45 -5.12
C PHE A 39 -48.68 12.07 -4.27
N ALA A 40 -49.03 12.76 -3.21
CA ALA A 40 -48.05 13.33 -2.28
C ALA A 40 -47.20 12.23 -1.60
N ALA A 41 -47.84 11.14 -1.14
CA ALA A 41 -47.15 10.00 -0.53
C ALA A 41 -46.21 9.31 -1.53
N SER A 42 -46.61 9.10 -2.79
CA SER A 42 -45.77 8.51 -3.82
C SER A 42 -44.59 9.42 -4.20
N THR A 43 -44.83 10.74 -4.24
CA THR A 43 -43.78 11.72 -4.51
C THR A 43 -42.76 11.76 -3.37
N ILE A 44 -43.20 11.78 -2.13
CA ILE A 44 -42.32 11.70 -0.94
C ILE A 44 -41.52 10.39 -0.95
N LEU A 45 -42.19 9.27 -1.21
CA LEU A 45 -41.55 7.96 -1.31
C LEU A 45 -40.50 7.92 -2.45
N PHE A 46 -40.82 8.51 -3.60
CA PHE A 46 -39.90 8.62 -4.74
C PHE A 46 -38.66 9.44 -4.39
N PHE A 47 -38.82 10.62 -3.81
CA PHE A 47 -37.68 11.43 -3.35
C PHE A 47 -36.91 10.75 -2.20
N TYR A 48 -37.58 10.03 -1.32
CA TYR A 48 -36.93 9.25 -0.28
C TYR A 48 -36.09 8.12 -0.86
N LEU A 49 -36.61 7.37 -1.85
CA LEU A 49 -35.85 6.31 -2.54
C LEU A 49 -34.69 6.85 -3.36
N ILE A 50 -34.85 7.98 -4.05
CA ILE A 50 -33.76 8.66 -4.75
C ILE A 50 -32.70 9.14 -3.75
N GLY A 51 -33.08 9.73 -2.63
CA GLY A 51 -32.16 10.16 -1.58
C GLY A 51 -31.36 9.00 -0.97
N LEU A 52 -31.96 7.81 -0.84
CA LEU A 52 -31.26 6.61 -0.41
C LEU A 52 -30.26 6.09 -1.45
N SER A 53 -30.49 6.30 -2.73
CA SER A 53 -29.61 5.83 -3.82
C SER A 53 -28.49 6.82 -4.12
N ALA A 54 -28.64 8.08 -3.79
CA ALA A 54 -27.74 9.16 -4.22
C ALA A 54 -26.40 9.23 -3.46
N GLY A 55 -26.17 8.34 -2.49
CA GLY A 55 -25.02 8.44 -1.58
C GLY A 55 -24.02 7.29 -1.60
N THR A 56 -24.09 6.36 -2.55
CA THR A 56 -23.15 5.22 -2.61
C THR A 56 -22.22 5.32 -3.80
N ILE A 57 -20.93 5.42 -3.52
CA ILE A 57 -19.88 5.34 -4.55
C ILE A 57 -19.41 3.90 -4.61
N HIS A 58 -19.56 3.27 -5.78
CA HIS A 58 -19.03 1.95 -6.04
C HIS A 58 -17.67 2.08 -6.71
N ALA A 59 -16.68 1.37 -6.20
CA ALA A 59 -15.36 1.34 -6.81
C ALA A 59 -14.69 0.00 -6.55
N ASP A 60 -13.91 -0.45 -7.53
CA ASP A 60 -13.10 -1.64 -7.41
C ASP A 60 -11.73 -1.28 -6.83
N GLY A 61 -11.29 -2.07 -5.87
CA GLY A 61 -9.99 -1.95 -5.26
C GLY A 61 -9.19 -3.24 -5.39
N VAL A 62 -7.90 -3.13 -5.18
CA VAL A 62 -6.99 -4.26 -5.16
C VAL A 62 -6.37 -4.34 -3.77
N ALA A 63 -6.42 -5.53 -3.20
CA ALA A 63 -5.74 -5.85 -1.96
C ALA A 63 -4.22 -5.87 -2.19
N VAL A 64 -3.46 -5.09 -1.42
CA VAL A 64 -2.03 -4.90 -1.60
C VAL A 64 -1.29 -5.26 -0.32
N ALA A 65 -0.24 -6.06 -0.45
CA ALA A 65 0.73 -6.29 0.60
C ALA A 65 2.01 -5.49 0.30
N GLY A 66 2.54 -4.83 1.31
CA GLY A 66 3.80 -4.14 1.21
C GLY A 66 4.95 -5.13 0.95
N ARG A 67 5.77 -4.88 -0.07
CA ARG A 67 7.02 -5.59 -0.28
C ARG A 67 8.09 -4.97 0.61
N VAL A 68 8.77 -5.79 1.39
CA VAL A 68 9.90 -5.35 2.22
C VAL A 68 11.17 -5.93 1.64
N ASP A 69 12.06 -5.03 1.27
CA ASP A 69 13.38 -5.36 0.74
C ASP A 69 14.38 -5.53 1.88
N HIS A 70 15.21 -6.56 1.78
CA HIS A 70 16.28 -6.87 2.72
C HIS A 70 17.60 -6.44 2.06
N PRO A 71 18.18 -5.28 2.47
CA PRO A 71 19.37 -4.73 1.82
C PRO A 71 20.65 -5.43 2.31
N ALA A 72 21.66 -5.47 1.43
CA ALA A 72 23.01 -5.87 1.80
C ALA A 72 23.66 -4.81 2.73
N PRO A 73 24.26 -5.20 3.86
CA PRO A 73 24.95 -4.30 4.77
C PRO A 73 26.22 -3.72 4.15
N VAL A 74 26.88 -4.50 3.33
CA VAL A 74 28.14 -4.14 2.62
C VAL A 74 28.06 -4.58 1.16
N SER A 75 28.98 -4.06 0.32
CA SER A 75 29.16 -4.58 -1.02
C SER A 75 29.86 -5.93 -0.94
N SER A 76 29.22 -7.00 -1.45
CA SER A 76 29.74 -8.35 -1.30
C SER A 76 29.16 -9.31 -2.34
N PHE A 77 29.77 -10.48 -2.48
CA PHE A 77 29.27 -11.58 -3.30
C PHE A 77 28.34 -12.46 -2.49
N VAL A 78 27.33 -13.02 -3.15
CA VAL A 78 26.44 -14.03 -2.56
C VAL A 78 27.13 -15.38 -2.54
N THR A 79 27.37 -15.91 -1.34
CA THR A 79 28.01 -17.24 -1.14
C THR A 79 27.02 -18.37 -0.97
N ARG A 80 25.83 -18.05 -0.44
CA ARG A 80 24.77 -19.05 -0.27
C ARG A 80 23.39 -18.39 -0.33
N VAL A 81 22.44 -19.10 -0.92
CA VAL A 81 21.03 -18.72 -0.95
C VAL A 81 20.25 -19.85 -0.27
N PHE A 82 19.54 -19.52 0.82
CA PHE A 82 18.82 -20.52 1.62
C PHE A 82 17.37 -20.72 1.18
N VAL A 83 16.81 -19.75 0.46
CA VAL A 83 15.40 -19.71 0.07
C VAL A 83 15.24 -19.53 -1.43
N LYS A 84 14.08 -19.89 -1.95
CA LYS A 84 13.69 -19.69 -3.34
C LYS A 84 12.47 -18.77 -3.40
N ARG A 85 12.25 -18.18 -4.56
CA ARG A 85 11.01 -17.42 -4.82
C ARG A 85 9.79 -18.32 -4.59
N GLY A 86 8.85 -17.85 -3.80
CA GLY A 86 7.63 -18.56 -3.40
C GLY A 86 7.75 -19.32 -2.06
N ASP A 87 8.94 -19.43 -1.48
CA ASP A 87 9.11 -20.08 -0.18
C ASP A 87 8.49 -19.23 0.94
N ARG A 88 7.90 -19.90 1.91
CA ARG A 88 7.42 -19.29 3.14
C ARG A 88 8.57 -19.16 4.13
N VAL A 89 8.72 -17.96 4.71
CA VAL A 89 9.76 -17.65 5.69
C VAL A 89 9.18 -17.11 6.97
N GLU A 90 9.86 -17.38 8.07
CA GLU A 90 9.54 -16.87 9.40
C GLU A 90 10.53 -15.78 9.81
N VAL A 91 10.19 -15.08 10.89
CA VAL A 91 11.07 -14.04 11.46
C VAL A 91 12.39 -14.68 11.90
N GLY A 92 13.52 -14.09 11.50
CA GLY A 92 14.86 -14.57 11.81
C GLY A 92 15.37 -15.70 10.89
N MET A 93 14.55 -16.20 9.97
CA MET A 93 14.98 -17.23 9.02
C MET A 93 16.03 -16.68 8.05
N PRO A 94 17.18 -17.37 7.85
CA PRO A 94 18.22 -16.93 6.93
C PRO A 94 17.71 -16.98 5.48
N LEU A 95 17.94 -15.88 4.75
CA LEU A 95 17.57 -15.73 3.35
C LEU A 95 18.78 -15.94 2.43
N VAL A 96 19.86 -15.19 2.71
CA VAL A 96 21.06 -15.14 1.89
C VAL A 96 22.28 -14.95 2.79
N GLU A 97 23.40 -15.60 2.44
CA GLU A 97 24.70 -15.42 3.06
C GLU A 97 25.63 -14.71 2.08
N LEU A 98 26.29 -13.67 2.56
CA LEU A 98 27.23 -12.86 1.81
C LEU A 98 28.67 -13.22 2.15
N SER A 99 29.62 -13.01 1.21
CA SER A 99 31.02 -13.30 1.42
C SER A 99 31.63 -12.42 2.52
N PRO A 100 32.36 -12.98 3.48
CA PRO A 100 33.07 -12.23 4.50
C PRO A 100 34.39 -11.60 4.03
N ASP A 101 34.91 -11.93 2.86
CA ASP A 101 36.29 -11.71 2.44
C ASP A 101 36.73 -10.25 2.56
N GLU A 102 35.91 -9.29 2.14
CA GLU A 102 36.24 -7.86 2.20
C GLU A 102 36.27 -7.36 3.64
N ILE A 103 35.30 -7.77 4.45
CA ILE A 103 35.24 -7.41 5.88
C ILE A 103 36.39 -8.02 6.65
N ASP A 104 36.72 -9.29 6.39
CA ASP A 104 37.81 -9.99 7.07
C ASP A 104 39.16 -9.35 6.75
N GLN A 105 39.39 -8.90 5.52
CA GLN A 105 40.56 -8.11 5.12
C GLN A 105 40.62 -6.77 5.85
N ASP A 106 39.52 -6.04 5.93
CA ASP A 106 39.44 -4.77 6.61
C ASP A 106 39.60 -4.91 8.13
N LEU A 107 39.08 -6.00 8.73
CA LEU A 107 39.32 -6.36 10.13
C LEU A 107 40.80 -6.63 10.39
N ALA A 108 41.43 -7.49 9.57
CA ALA A 108 42.84 -7.80 9.72
C ALA A 108 43.73 -6.55 9.59
N ARG A 109 43.42 -5.64 8.65
CA ARG A 109 44.13 -4.36 8.52
C ARG A 109 43.95 -3.48 9.76
N THR A 110 42.72 -3.35 10.23
CA THR A 110 42.40 -2.50 11.40
C THR A 110 43.07 -3.06 12.66
N ASP A 111 43.07 -4.38 12.87
CA ASP A 111 43.71 -5.04 14.00
C ASP A 111 45.24 -4.85 13.95
N PHE A 112 45.83 -4.94 12.76
CA PHE A 112 47.25 -4.67 12.57
C PHE A 112 47.61 -3.20 12.94
N GLU A 113 46.83 -2.23 12.46
CA GLU A 113 47.02 -0.80 12.78
C GLU A 113 46.90 -0.55 14.31
N ILE A 114 45.88 -1.13 14.96
CA ILE A 114 45.70 -1.03 16.41
C ILE A 114 46.94 -1.60 17.14
N GLY A 115 47.41 -2.79 16.71
CA GLY A 115 48.59 -3.45 17.30
C GLY A 115 49.83 -2.59 17.19
N GLN A 116 50.11 -1.99 16.01
CA GLN A 116 51.28 -1.09 15.82
C GLN A 116 51.19 0.13 16.73
N LEU A 117 50.06 0.82 16.77
CA LEU A 117 49.90 2.03 17.57
C LEU A 117 49.95 1.72 19.07
N THR A 118 49.37 0.62 19.54
CA THR A 118 49.43 0.20 20.93
C THR A 118 50.83 -0.17 21.37
N HIS A 119 51.60 -0.85 20.49
CA HIS A 119 52.99 -1.17 20.75
C HIS A 119 53.85 0.11 20.81
N ALA A 120 53.62 1.08 19.92
CA ALA A 120 54.31 2.38 19.98
C ALA A 120 54.04 3.15 21.28
N LEU A 121 52.77 3.15 21.73
CA LEU A 121 52.38 3.75 23.02
C LEU A 121 53.01 3.02 24.20
N GLY A 122 53.08 1.67 24.17
CA GLY A 122 53.72 0.86 25.21
C GLY A 122 55.23 1.13 25.34
N LEU A 123 55.92 1.25 24.19
CA LEU A 123 57.34 1.59 24.19
C LEU A 123 57.64 3.00 24.73
N ALA A 124 56.72 3.92 24.50
CA ALA A 124 56.83 5.29 25.00
C ALA A 124 56.69 5.33 26.54
N ASN A 125 55.79 4.54 27.07
CA ASN A 125 55.55 4.44 28.56
C ASN A 125 56.66 3.70 29.32
N THR A 126 57.49 2.89 28.66
CA THR A 126 58.57 2.10 29.25
C THR A 126 59.95 2.74 29.19
N ARG A 127 60.13 3.86 28.44
CA ARG A 127 61.38 4.55 28.37
C ARG A 127 61.58 5.39 29.63
N PRO A 128 62.75 5.25 30.34
CA PRO A 128 63.11 6.12 31.46
C PRO A 128 63.24 7.55 30.98
N SER A 129 62.74 8.50 31.76
CA SER A 129 62.63 9.94 31.46
C SER A 129 63.90 10.69 31.20
N ASP A 130 65.07 10.03 31.27
CA ASP A 130 66.37 10.77 31.35
C ASP A 130 67.11 10.98 30.00
N THR A 131 66.59 10.45 28.88
CA THR A 131 67.35 10.48 27.61
C THR A 131 66.59 10.96 26.36
N VAL A 132 65.32 11.32 26.46
CA VAL A 132 64.58 11.86 25.33
C VAL A 132 63.85 13.14 25.73
N ALA A 133 64.03 14.23 24.96
CA ALA A 133 63.18 15.42 25.07
C ALA A 133 61.72 15.00 25.25
N PRO A 134 60.95 15.60 26.20
CA PRO A 134 59.54 15.23 26.40
C PRO A 134 58.82 15.43 25.07
N GLY A 135 58.46 14.34 24.41
CA GLY A 135 57.64 14.37 23.20
C GLY A 135 56.38 15.19 23.51
N ASP A 136 56.04 16.07 22.62
CA ASP A 136 54.92 16.99 22.75
C ASP A 136 53.71 16.21 23.32
N PRO A 137 53.15 16.54 24.51
CA PRO A 137 52.02 15.87 25.07
C PRO A 137 50.82 15.75 24.11
N GLN A 138 50.71 16.71 23.21
CA GLN A 138 49.65 16.69 22.17
C GLN A 138 49.82 15.53 21.17
N HIS A 139 51.04 15.08 20.93
CA HIS A 139 51.31 13.96 20.05
C HIS A 139 50.77 12.63 20.61
N TRP A 140 50.90 12.39 21.93
CA TRP A 140 50.43 11.17 22.60
C TRP A 140 48.91 11.12 22.71
N ILE A 141 48.28 12.27 23.03
CA ILE A 141 46.84 12.42 23.03
C ILE A 141 46.27 12.11 21.65
N GLY A 142 46.92 12.54 20.59
CA GLY A 142 46.55 12.24 19.22
C GLY A 142 46.65 10.76 18.87
N LEU A 143 47.66 10.03 19.36
CA LEU A 143 47.78 8.58 19.14
C LEU A 143 46.73 7.77 19.91
N GLU A 144 46.47 8.14 21.16
CA GLU A 144 45.41 7.49 21.97
C GLU A 144 44.03 7.69 21.29
N ALA A 145 43.70 8.91 20.89
CA ALA A 145 42.47 9.20 20.16
C ALA A 145 42.35 8.38 18.88
N ARG A 146 43.48 8.17 18.16
CA ARG A 146 43.48 7.35 16.94
C ARG A 146 43.24 5.87 17.24
N VAL A 147 43.81 5.34 18.30
CA VAL A 147 43.53 3.95 18.73
C VAL A 147 42.06 3.77 19.07
N GLU A 148 41.45 4.70 19.80
CA GLU A 148 40.01 4.63 20.12
C GLU A 148 39.14 4.71 18.83
N MET A 149 39.48 5.55 17.89
CA MET A 149 38.79 5.61 16.59
C MET A 149 38.88 4.29 15.82
N LEU A 150 40.05 3.63 15.82
CA LEU A 150 40.22 2.33 15.19
C LEU A 150 39.45 1.22 15.92
N LYS A 151 39.38 1.25 17.25
CA LYS A 151 38.55 0.32 18.02
C LYS A 151 37.07 0.46 17.68
N LEU A 152 36.57 1.70 17.53
CA LEU A 152 35.18 1.96 17.07
C LEU A 152 34.95 1.44 15.65
N ARG A 153 35.93 1.64 14.74
CA ARG A 153 35.88 1.09 13.40
C ARG A 153 35.82 -0.44 13.41
N ARG A 154 36.68 -1.07 14.23
CA ARG A 154 36.68 -2.54 14.42
C ARG A 154 35.33 -3.05 14.91
N ALA A 155 34.72 -2.38 15.90
CA ALA A 155 33.41 -2.75 16.42
C ALA A 155 32.34 -2.72 15.31
N ARG A 156 32.33 -1.70 14.46
CA ARG A 156 31.42 -1.63 13.31
C ARG A 156 31.64 -2.75 12.28
N LEU A 157 32.91 -3.06 11.97
CA LEU A 157 33.21 -4.15 11.05
C LEU A 157 32.75 -5.52 11.60
N LEU A 158 32.83 -5.74 12.92
CA LEU A 158 32.29 -6.95 13.54
C LEU A 158 30.77 -7.00 13.49
N GLU A 159 30.09 -5.88 13.64
CA GLU A 159 28.65 -5.77 13.47
C GLU A 159 28.24 -6.04 12.02
N ASP A 160 28.92 -5.43 11.05
CA ASP A 160 28.71 -5.66 9.63
C ASP A 160 28.98 -7.14 9.25
N ARG A 161 29.99 -7.76 9.85
CA ARG A 161 30.27 -9.20 9.67
C ARG A 161 29.16 -10.10 10.20
N ALA A 162 28.61 -9.77 11.35
CA ALA A 162 27.47 -10.51 11.92
C ALA A 162 26.21 -10.38 11.04
N ALA A 163 26.05 -9.24 10.36
CA ALA A 163 24.95 -8.95 9.46
C ALA A 163 25.10 -9.56 8.06
N LEU A 164 26.21 -10.26 7.73
CA LEU A 164 26.40 -10.91 6.41
C LEU A 164 25.40 -12.03 6.14
N THR A 165 24.86 -12.65 7.19
CA THR A 165 23.69 -13.53 7.04
C THR A 165 22.43 -12.67 7.11
N VAL A 166 21.88 -12.35 5.95
CA VAL A 166 20.65 -11.58 5.86
C VAL A 166 19.46 -12.47 6.24
N THR A 167 18.73 -12.06 7.26
CA THR A 167 17.57 -12.81 7.78
C THR A 167 16.27 -12.04 7.53
N SER A 168 15.13 -12.75 7.52
CA SER A 168 13.83 -12.13 7.38
C SER A 168 13.41 -11.39 8.65
N ASN A 169 12.91 -10.17 8.49
CA ASN A 169 12.41 -9.34 9.59
C ASN A 169 10.97 -9.67 9.99
N PHE A 170 10.24 -10.41 9.14
CA PHE A 170 8.85 -10.80 9.38
C PHE A 170 8.51 -12.10 8.66
N ALA A 171 7.38 -12.71 9.04
CA ALA A 171 6.89 -13.91 8.38
C ALA A 171 6.17 -13.54 7.07
N GLY A 172 6.47 -14.27 5.99
CA GLY A 172 5.88 -13.99 4.68
C GLY A 172 6.33 -14.96 3.59
N ILE A 173 6.17 -14.53 2.35
CA ILE A 173 6.54 -15.28 1.15
C ILE A 173 7.65 -14.52 0.42
N VAL A 174 8.70 -15.22 0.02
CA VAL A 174 9.81 -14.67 -0.77
C VAL A 174 9.28 -14.29 -2.16
N SER A 175 9.27 -12.99 -2.47
CA SER A 175 8.86 -12.48 -3.78
C SER A 175 10.00 -12.46 -4.77
N GLU A 176 11.19 -12.11 -4.32
CA GLU A 176 12.43 -12.10 -5.10
C GLU A 176 13.61 -12.47 -4.22
N VAL A 177 14.61 -13.13 -4.82
CA VAL A 177 15.90 -13.44 -4.20
C VAL A 177 16.97 -13.38 -5.28
N THR A 178 18.14 -12.88 -4.90
CA THR A 178 19.29 -12.80 -5.79
C THR A 178 19.91 -14.18 -6.03
N TRP A 179 20.72 -14.33 -7.07
CA TRP A 179 21.35 -15.60 -7.41
C TRP A 179 22.73 -15.75 -6.75
N LEU A 180 23.13 -16.98 -6.59
CA LEU A 180 24.47 -17.35 -6.08
C LEU A 180 25.58 -16.74 -6.95
N GLY A 181 26.61 -16.17 -6.32
CA GLY A 181 27.75 -15.53 -7.00
C GLY A 181 27.47 -14.13 -7.51
N ALA A 182 26.28 -13.57 -7.34
CA ALA A 182 26.01 -12.19 -7.70
C ALA A 182 26.80 -11.22 -6.83
N LEU A 183 27.37 -10.17 -7.43
CA LEU A 183 27.92 -9.04 -6.72
C LEU A 183 26.77 -8.07 -6.36
N ILE A 184 26.57 -7.84 -5.09
CA ILE A 184 25.53 -6.97 -4.57
C ILE A 184 26.17 -5.70 -3.99
N PRO A 185 25.84 -4.52 -4.50
CA PRO A 185 26.27 -3.26 -3.91
C PRO A 185 25.68 -3.06 -2.51
N LYS A 186 26.38 -2.33 -1.66
CA LYS A 186 25.86 -1.90 -0.35
C LYS A 186 24.48 -1.25 -0.50
N ARG A 187 23.53 -1.63 0.35
CA ARG A 187 22.14 -1.18 0.37
C ARG A 187 21.27 -1.65 -0.81
N ALA A 188 21.81 -2.42 -1.75
CA ALA A 188 20.97 -3.07 -2.75
C ALA A 188 20.20 -4.25 -2.12
N SER A 189 18.99 -4.52 -2.60
CA SER A 189 18.17 -5.63 -2.10
C SER A 189 18.78 -6.98 -2.49
N VAL A 190 18.97 -7.86 -1.52
CA VAL A 190 19.39 -9.26 -1.74
C VAL A 190 18.21 -10.21 -1.78
N ALA A 191 17.16 -9.88 -1.07
CA ALA A 191 15.91 -10.62 -1.07
C ALA A 191 14.76 -9.67 -0.75
N SER A 192 13.58 -9.99 -1.26
CA SER A 192 12.36 -9.27 -0.95
C SER A 192 11.33 -10.26 -0.44
N VAL A 193 10.72 -9.94 0.69
CA VAL A 193 9.67 -10.74 1.31
C VAL A 193 8.38 -9.94 1.30
N MET A 194 7.27 -10.61 1.15
CA MET A 194 5.94 -10.03 1.09
C MET A 194 5.05 -10.74 2.12
N PRO A 195 4.24 -10.04 2.89
CA PRO A 195 3.25 -10.66 3.76
C PRO A 195 2.37 -11.63 2.97
N GLU A 196 1.97 -12.72 3.60
CA GLU A 196 1.09 -13.73 2.96
C GLU A 196 -0.29 -13.15 2.62
N PHE A 197 -0.76 -12.24 3.46
CA PHE A 197 -2.02 -11.55 3.28
C PHE A 197 -1.82 -10.06 3.06
N ALA A 198 -2.76 -9.46 2.34
CA ALA A 198 -2.75 -8.03 2.10
C ALA A 198 -2.96 -7.25 3.40
N GLU A 199 -2.33 -6.09 3.50
CA GLU A 199 -2.40 -5.18 4.65
C GLU A 199 -3.40 -4.06 4.42
N GLU A 200 -3.59 -3.67 3.17
CA GLU A 200 -4.50 -2.60 2.77
C GLU A 200 -5.15 -2.87 1.42
N ILE A 201 -6.25 -2.17 1.15
CA ILE A 201 -6.88 -2.15 -0.17
C ILE A 201 -6.64 -0.77 -0.78
N VAL A 202 -6.12 -0.74 -2.00
CA VAL A 202 -5.95 0.49 -2.77
C VAL A 202 -7.03 0.56 -3.83
N VAL A 203 -7.83 1.63 -3.78
CA VAL A 203 -8.92 1.91 -4.71
C VAL A 203 -8.56 3.16 -5.49
N TYR A 204 -8.76 3.13 -6.81
CA TYR A 204 -8.63 4.31 -7.66
C TYR A 204 -10.02 4.83 -8.01
N VAL A 205 -10.46 5.86 -7.30
CA VAL A 205 -11.77 6.48 -7.51
C VAL A 205 -11.71 7.38 -8.74
N PRO A 206 -12.53 7.14 -9.78
CA PRO A 206 -12.51 7.94 -10.98
C PRO A 206 -12.81 9.42 -10.69
N ALA A 207 -12.17 10.33 -11.43
CA ALA A 207 -12.37 11.77 -11.28
C ALA A 207 -13.80 12.23 -11.62
N THR A 208 -14.56 11.39 -12.34
CA THR A 208 -15.98 11.62 -12.65
C THR A 208 -16.91 11.40 -11.45
N SER A 209 -16.44 10.71 -10.43
CA SER A 209 -17.16 10.51 -9.17
C SER A 209 -16.84 11.65 -8.20
N ASP A 210 -17.79 11.99 -7.33
CA ASP A 210 -17.53 12.97 -6.26
C ASP A 210 -16.60 12.36 -5.20
N ALA A 211 -15.33 12.22 -5.59
CA ALA A 211 -14.30 11.67 -4.72
C ALA A 211 -14.01 12.58 -3.52
N SER A 212 -14.46 13.86 -3.57
CA SER A 212 -14.34 14.79 -2.45
C SER A 212 -15.21 14.39 -1.27
N ALA A 213 -16.29 13.65 -1.53
CA ALA A 213 -17.19 13.12 -0.51
C ALA A 213 -16.58 11.96 0.31
N ILE A 214 -15.45 11.37 -0.13
CA ILE A 214 -14.75 10.33 0.61
C ILE A 214 -13.80 10.99 1.62
N ALA A 215 -14.25 11.10 2.86
CA ALA A 215 -13.44 11.64 3.95
C ALA A 215 -12.50 10.55 4.53
N ASN A 216 -11.36 10.99 5.10
CA ASN A 216 -10.54 10.09 5.90
C ASN A 216 -11.36 9.60 7.11
N GLY A 217 -11.28 8.32 7.40
CA GLY A 217 -12.10 7.67 8.43
C GLY A 217 -13.49 7.21 7.96
N ALA A 218 -13.89 7.54 6.71
CA ALA A 218 -15.16 7.06 6.15
C ALA A 218 -15.21 5.53 6.16
N THR A 219 -16.42 5.01 6.41
CA THR A 219 -16.66 3.58 6.47
C THR A 219 -16.98 3.05 5.07
N THR A 220 -16.36 1.94 4.72
CA THR A 220 -16.59 1.24 3.45
C THR A 220 -16.91 -0.22 3.70
N TYR A 221 -17.72 -0.82 2.84
CA TYR A 221 -18.13 -2.21 2.91
C TYR A 221 -17.73 -2.95 1.64
N MET A 222 -17.21 -4.18 1.80
CA MET A 222 -16.90 -5.07 0.68
C MET A 222 -18.18 -5.76 0.23
N THR A 223 -18.53 -5.63 -1.04
CA THR A 223 -19.76 -6.22 -1.61
C THR A 223 -19.58 -7.63 -2.11
N ASN A 224 -18.40 -7.97 -2.63
CA ASN A 224 -18.07 -9.31 -3.13
C ASN A 224 -17.21 -10.11 -2.15
N ALA A 225 -17.36 -9.86 -0.84
CA ALA A 225 -16.62 -10.57 0.18
C ALA A 225 -16.90 -12.09 0.13
N VAL A 226 -15.87 -12.87 -0.15
CA VAL A 226 -15.93 -14.34 -0.25
C VAL A 226 -16.14 -14.95 1.12
N THR A 227 -15.58 -14.33 2.16
CA THR A 227 -15.65 -14.81 3.53
C THR A 227 -16.49 -13.86 4.40
N PRO A 228 -17.26 -14.39 5.37
CA PRO A 228 -18.09 -13.57 6.23
C PRO A 228 -17.28 -12.56 7.05
N GLU A 229 -16.04 -12.87 7.40
CA GLU A 229 -15.12 -12.01 8.15
C GLU A 229 -14.79 -10.72 7.38
N CYS A 230 -14.78 -10.78 6.05
CA CYS A 230 -14.51 -9.63 5.18
C CYS A 230 -15.74 -8.71 5.00
N ARG A 231 -16.92 -9.07 5.55
CA ARG A 231 -18.12 -8.20 5.53
C ARG A 231 -18.06 -7.09 6.57
N ALA A 232 -17.13 -7.19 7.51
CA ALA A 232 -16.91 -6.12 8.48
C ALA A 232 -16.49 -4.83 7.76
N PRO A 233 -16.86 -3.66 8.31
CA PRO A 233 -16.53 -2.38 7.69
C PRO A 233 -15.01 -2.11 7.69
N GLY A 234 -14.48 -1.78 6.53
CA GLY A 234 -13.17 -1.17 6.39
C GLY A 234 -13.23 0.34 6.66
N LYS A 235 -12.10 0.96 6.95
CA LYS A 235 -11.99 2.42 7.13
C LYS A 235 -11.02 3.02 6.13
N VAL A 236 -11.39 4.16 5.57
CA VAL A 236 -10.49 4.95 4.75
C VAL A 236 -9.36 5.47 5.64
N ARG A 237 -8.14 5.02 5.37
CA ARG A 237 -6.94 5.45 6.09
C ARG A 237 -6.44 6.80 5.58
N THR A 238 -6.21 6.87 4.27
CA THR A 238 -5.72 8.08 3.61
C THR A 238 -6.34 8.19 2.21
N ARG A 239 -6.50 9.40 1.77
CA ARG A 239 -6.94 9.76 0.43
C ARG A 239 -5.82 10.53 -0.28
N GLY A 240 -5.51 10.18 -1.51
CA GLY A 240 -4.58 10.93 -2.35
C GLY A 240 -5.07 12.36 -2.60
N ALA A 241 -4.14 13.28 -2.79
CA ALA A 241 -4.44 14.68 -3.05
C ALA A 241 -4.65 14.97 -4.55
N LYS A 242 -4.29 14.06 -5.43
CA LYS A 242 -4.36 14.24 -6.89
C LYS A 242 -4.84 12.96 -7.58
N VAL A 243 -5.33 13.14 -8.79
CA VAL A 243 -5.65 12.02 -9.69
C VAL A 243 -4.32 11.48 -10.26
N GLU A 244 -4.10 10.21 -10.09
CA GLU A 244 -2.91 9.51 -10.56
C GLU A 244 -3.28 8.35 -11.48
N GLN A 245 -2.31 7.92 -12.26
CA GLN A 245 -2.44 6.70 -13.04
C GLN A 245 -2.13 5.50 -12.13
N ALA A 246 -3.01 4.51 -12.12
CA ALA A 246 -2.76 3.29 -11.38
C ALA A 246 -1.45 2.63 -11.84
N PRO A 247 -0.59 2.16 -10.90
CA PRO A 247 0.64 1.45 -11.23
C PRO A 247 0.39 0.29 -12.20
N GLY A 248 1.37 -0.02 -13.06
CA GLY A 248 1.24 -1.04 -14.11
C GLY A 248 0.79 -2.41 -13.61
N GLN A 249 1.21 -2.77 -12.40
CA GLN A 249 0.81 -4.02 -11.74
C GLN A 249 -0.69 -4.04 -11.38
N LEU A 250 -1.27 -2.90 -11.01
CA LEU A 250 -2.68 -2.79 -10.65
C LEU A 250 -3.60 -2.60 -11.86
N ARG A 251 -3.10 -2.08 -12.98
CA ARG A 251 -3.92 -1.80 -14.18
C ARG A 251 -4.63 -3.03 -14.73
N GLN A 252 -3.95 -4.18 -14.73
CA GLN A 252 -4.53 -5.43 -15.24
C GLN A 252 -5.67 -5.96 -14.36
N PHE A 253 -5.77 -5.53 -13.09
CA PHE A 253 -6.82 -5.95 -12.17
C PHE A 253 -7.97 -4.93 -12.11
N LEU A 254 -7.69 -3.64 -12.33
CA LEU A 254 -8.68 -2.55 -12.21
C LEU A 254 -9.49 -2.30 -13.50
N GLY A 255 -9.21 -3.02 -14.58
CA GLY A 255 -9.91 -2.83 -15.85
C GLY A 255 -9.78 -1.40 -16.39
N ASN A 256 -10.94 -0.73 -16.63
CA ASN A 256 -10.96 0.62 -17.19
C ASN A 256 -10.62 1.74 -16.21
N ALA A 257 -10.48 1.47 -14.90
CA ALA A 257 -10.14 2.46 -13.89
C ALA A 257 -8.64 2.75 -13.86
N VAL A 258 -8.10 3.26 -14.96
CA VAL A 258 -6.65 3.50 -15.11
C VAL A 258 -6.21 4.80 -14.45
N HIS A 259 -7.11 5.78 -14.33
CA HIS A 259 -6.84 7.09 -13.73
C HIS A 259 -7.86 7.37 -12.65
N GLY A 260 -7.40 7.69 -11.46
CA GLY A 260 -8.28 8.00 -10.33
C GLY A 260 -7.51 8.54 -9.15
N MET A 261 -8.25 8.95 -8.15
CA MET A 261 -7.66 9.35 -6.87
C MET A 261 -7.41 8.09 -6.05
N PRO A 262 -6.17 7.80 -5.62
CA PRO A 262 -5.88 6.65 -4.78
C PRO A 262 -6.49 6.85 -3.39
N VAL A 263 -7.20 5.85 -2.92
CA VAL A 263 -7.79 5.77 -1.59
C VAL A 263 -7.31 4.49 -0.92
N HIS A 264 -6.65 4.62 0.21
CA HIS A 264 -6.13 3.52 1.00
C HIS A 264 -7.12 3.15 2.10
N ILE A 265 -7.48 1.88 2.16
CA ILE A 265 -8.49 1.36 3.06
C ILE A 265 -7.87 0.27 3.92
N THR A 266 -8.10 0.34 5.22
CA THR A 266 -7.67 -0.71 6.15
C THR A 266 -8.54 -1.94 6.02
N ILE A 267 -7.92 -3.11 5.96
CA ILE A 267 -8.60 -4.41 5.97
C ILE A 267 -9.04 -4.72 7.41
N PRO A 268 -10.27 -5.23 7.62
CA PRO A 268 -10.69 -5.73 8.92
C PRO A 268 -9.73 -6.82 9.44
N ARG A 269 -9.49 -6.86 10.74
CA ARG A 269 -8.46 -7.73 11.37
C ARG A 269 -8.58 -9.21 11.05
N ASP A 270 -9.82 -9.69 10.90
CA ASP A 270 -10.11 -11.11 10.67
C ASP A 270 -10.24 -11.46 9.17
N CYS A 271 -10.22 -10.44 8.29
CA CYS A 271 -10.31 -10.61 6.85
C CYS A 271 -8.94 -10.90 6.25
N ARG A 272 -8.79 -12.04 5.61
CA ARG A 272 -7.56 -12.46 4.95
C ARG A 272 -7.73 -12.36 3.43
N LEU A 273 -7.18 -11.30 2.86
CA LEU A 273 -7.14 -11.10 1.41
C LEU A 273 -5.77 -11.45 0.87
N VAL A 274 -5.74 -12.12 -0.27
CA VAL A 274 -4.49 -12.42 -0.96
C VAL A 274 -4.03 -11.17 -1.73
N ASN A 275 -2.72 -10.95 -1.79
CA ASN A 275 -2.17 -9.85 -2.57
C ASN A 275 -2.59 -9.93 -4.05
N GLY A 276 -3.08 -8.82 -4.61
CA GLY A 276 -3.63 -8.76 -5.96
C GLY A 276 -5.11 -9.15 -6.07
N GLN A 277 -5.77 -9.52 -4.97
CA GLN A 277 -7.20 -9.84 -4.99
C GLN A 277 -8.04 -8.60 -5.24
N VAL A 278 -8.94 -8.68 -6.24
CA VAL A 278 -9.87 -7.58 -6.56
C VAL A 278 -11.06 -7.64 -5.61
N VAL A 279 -11.42 -6.49 -5.06
CA VAL A 279 -12.50 -6.32 -4.09
C VAL A 279 -13.40 -5.17 -4.54
N ALA A 280 -14.69 -5.43 -4.68
CA ALA A 280 -15.67 -4.39 -4.93
C ALA A 280 -16.09 -3.73 -3.60
N LEU A 281 -16.04 -2.42 -3.57
CA LEU A 281 -16.23 -1.60 -2.37
C LEU A 281 -17.36 -0.60 -2.57
N ASN A 282 -18.15 -0.45 -1.52
CA ASN A 282 -19.17 0.57 -1.41
C ASN A 282 -18.79 1.58 -0.35
N PHE A 283 -18.60 2.81 -0.78
CA PHE A 283 -18.45 3.94 0.12
C PHE A 283 -19.83 4.49 0.45
N ARG A 284 -20.18 4.47 1.71
CA ARG A 284 -21.37 5.14 2.20
C ARG A 284 -20.98 6.57 2.54
N ASN A 285 -21.50 7.53 1.79
CA ASN A 285 -21.35 8.93 2.16
C ASN A 285 -21.95 9.11 3.56
N GLY A 286 -21.09 9.36 4.53
CA GLY A 286 -21.55 9.85 5.82
C GLY A 286 -22.21 11.18 5.58
N VAL A 287 -23.54 11.20 5.57
CA VAL A 287 -24.27 12.43 5.76
C VAL A 287 -23.87 12.92 7.14
N ILE A 288 -23.07 14.01 7.15
CA ILE A 288 -22.78 14.80 8.36
C ILE A 288 -24.09 15.41 8.84
#